data_ad399ce1523c45dd3f504f90d7ecd823
#
_entry.id   ad399ce1523c45dd3f504f90d7ecd823
#
_cell.length_a   1.000
_cell.length_b   1.000
_cell.length_c   1.000
_cell.angle_alpha   90.00
_cell.angle_beta   90.00
_cell.angle_gamma   90.00
#
_symmetry.space_group_name_H-M   'P 1'
#
loop_
_entity.id
_entity.type
_entity.pdbx_description
1 polymer ?
#
loop_
_entity_poly.entity_id
_entity_poly.type
_entity_poly.pdbx_seq_one_letter_code
_entity_poly.pdbx_strand_id
1 'polypeptide(L)'
;MKEKEKILFSKWKEKRQKFVPDGIVDELKYNSSSKKVLYLLKEVNGGKNRNSNWDLRSFLKDGGRRQTWDNIAIWQFGINNLDHDFKWNELISNSKDESFRKIQLEGIAVINLKKEPGGHTANSKLIWDYSWKDREFIKEQISIYKPEIIICCGTGKLVQKHGLVEIFAKWQMSSYGIEFYITRDKSIIINYCHPEARID
;
A
#
# COMPACT_ATOMS: atom_id res chain seq x y z
N MET A 1 -16.85 6.86 0.94
CA MET A 1 -15.98 5.87 0.28
C MET A 1 -16.37 4.44 0.65
N LYS A 2 -16.65 4.14 1.89
CA LYS A 2 -16.99 2.78 2.40
C LYS A 2 -18.07 2.06 1.61
N GLU A 3 -19.16 2.71 1.24
CA GLU A 3 -20.23 2.03 0.52
C GLU A 3 -19.80 1.57 -0.88
N LYS A 4 -19.07 2.39 -1.61
CA LYS A 4 -18.52 2.01 -2.91
C LYS A 4 -17.50 0.86 -2.80
N GLU A 5 -16.62 0.91 -1.80
CA GLU A 5 -15.68 -0.17 -1.51
C GLU A 5 -16.40 -1.48 -1.16
N LYS A 6 -17.46 -1.43 -0.35
CA LYS A 6 -18.26 -2.60 0.01
C LYS A 6 -18.88 -3.27 -1.21
N ILE A 7 -19.44 -2.49 -2.12
CA ILE A 7 -20.01 -2.99 -3.39
C ILE A 7 -18.91 -3.62 -4.24
N LEU A 8 -17.75 -2.96 -4.39
CA LEU A 8 -16.60 -3.46 -5.12
C LEU A 8 -16.12 -4.81 -4.54
N PHE A 9 -15.96 -4.89 -3.23
CA PHE A 9 -15.47 -6.10 -2.57
C PHE A 9 -16.48 -7.25 -2.64
N SER A 10 -17.77 -6.99 -2.63
CA SER A 10 -18.78 -8.04 -2.84
C SER A 10 -18.60 -8.70 -4.20
N LYS A 11 -18.48 -7.91 -5.27
CA LYS A 11 -18.25 -8.42 -6.64
C LYS A 11 -16.91 -9.15 -6.77
N TRP A 12 -15.87 -8.66 -6.08
CA TRP A 12 -14.54 -9.25 -6.16
C TRP A 12 -14.46 -10.59 -5.42
N LYS A 13 -15.12 -10.70 -4.26
CA LYS A 13 -15.22 -11.94 -3.47
C LYS A 13 -15.86 -13.09 -4.23
N GLU A 14 -16.81 -12.82 -5.11
CA GLU A 14 -17.43 -13.86 -5.97
C GLU A 14 -16.40 -14.54 -6.87
N LYS A 15 -15.29 -13.85 -7.20
CA LYS A 15 -14.21 -14.36 -8.06
C LYS A 15 -13.05 -14.97 -7.28
N ARG A 16 -13.08 -14.95 -5.94
CA ARG A 16 -11.96 -15.35 -5.09
C ARG A 16 -12.44 -16.20 -3.92
N GLN A 17 -11.90 -17.42 -3.81
CA GLN A 17 -12.23 -18.34 -2.72
C GLN A 17 -11.77 -17.83 -1.35
N LYS A 18 -10.62 -17.15 -1.33
CA LYS A 18 -10.04 -16.55 -0.13
C LYS A 18 -9.80 -15.08 -0.41
N PHE A 19 -10.39 -14.21 0.38
CA PHE A 19 -10.32 -12.77 0.17
C PHE A 19 -10.03 -12.08 1.50
N VAL A 20 -8.89 -11.41 1.58
CA VAL A 20 -8.54 -10.53 2.71
C VAL A 20 -8.85 -9.10 2.31
N PRO A 21 -9.84 -8.47 2.93
CA PRO A 21 -10.13 -7.05 2.71
C PRO A 21 -8.93 -6.20 3.13
N ASP A 22 -8.66 -5.16 2.33
CA ASP A 22 -7.67 -4.12 2.60
C ASP A 22 -8.26 -2.76 2.23
N GLY A 23 -7.47 -1.72 2.14
CA GLY A 23 -7.92 -0.40 1.72
C GLY A 23 -7.63 0.69 2.75
N ILE A 24 -8.54 1.66 2.86
CA ILE A 24 -8.40 2.76 3.81
C ILE A 24 -8.53 2.24 5.25
N VAL A 25 -7.49 2.48 6.07
CA VAL A 25 -7.45 1.99 7.45
C VAL A 25 -8.50 2.69 8.30
N ASP A 26 -8.53 4.02 8.29
CA ASP A 26 -9.58 4.84 8.90
C ASP A 26 -10.01 5.97 7.96
N GLU A 27 -11.29 5.98 7.57
CA GLU A 27 -11.79 6.92 6.56
C GLU A 27 -11.74 8.38 7.02
N LEU A 28 -11.98 8.65 8.29
CA LEU A 28 -11.93 10.01 8.82
C LEU A 28 -10.49 10.52 8.82
N LYS A 29 -9.55 9.71 9.31
CA LYS A 29 -8.12 10.03 9.33
C LYS A 29 -7.55 10.20 7.93
N TYR A 30 -7.89 9.29 7.01
CA TYR A 30 -7.46 9.37 5.61
C TYR A 30 -7.96 10.65 4.94
N ASN A 31 -9.22 11.02 5.15
CA ASN A 31 -9.79 12.23 4.55
C ASN A 31 -9.25 13.52 5.15
N SER A 32 -8.87 13.53 6.43
CA SER A 32 -8.28 14.68 7.11
C SER A 32 -6.76 14.78 6.98
N SER A 33 -6.10 13.76 6.42
CA SER A 33 -4.65 13.77 6.20
C SER A 33 -4.25 14.87 5.22
N SER A 34 -3.12 15.53 5.47
CA SER A 34 -2.57 16.56 4.60
C SER A 34 -2.22 16.03 3.21
N LYS A 35 -1.88 14.75 3.12
CA LYS A 35 -1.64 13.98 1.89
C LYS A 35 -2.32 12.63 1.97
N LYS A 36 -3.11 12.30 0.95
CA LYS A 36 -3.73 10.99 0.80
C LYS A 36 -2.74 10.01 0.19
N VAL A 37 -2.21 9.12 1.03
CA VAL A 37 -1.17 8.17 0.62
C VAL A 37 -1.75 6.77 0.49
N LEU A 38 -1.42 6.12 -0.63
CA LEU A 38 -1.73 4.72 -0.91
C LEU A 38 -0.45 3.91 -1.05
N TYR A 39 -0.35 2.82 -0.30
CA TYR A 39 0.72 1.82 -0.43
C TYR A 39 0.24 0.62 -1.23
N LEU A 40 0.90 0.32 -2.36
CA LEU A 40 0.62 -0.84 -3.21
C LEU A 40 1.59 -1.97 -2.89
N LEU A 41 1.09 -3.00 -2.22
CA LEU A 41 1.82 -4.19 -1.79
C LEU A 41 1.50 -5.40 -2.68
N LYS A 42 2.23 -6.49 -2.51
CA LYS A 42 2.06 -7.72 -3.30
C LYS A 42 0.87 -8.55 -2.82
N GLU A 43 0.94 -9.06 -1.60
CA GLU A 43 -0.04 -9.93 -0.96
C GLU A 43 0.13 -9.89 0.56
N VAL A 44 -0.90 -10.27 1.30
CA VAL A 44 -0.79 -10.48 2.75
C VAL A 44 -0.23 -11.85 3.06
N ASN A 45 0.55 -11.97 4.14
CA ASN A 45 0.98 -13.25 4.67
C ASN A 45 -0.14 -13.88 5.52
N GLY A 46 -0.70 -14.98 5.05
CA GLY A 46 -1.76 -15.75 5.74
C GLY A 46 -1.23 -16.83 6.68
N GLY A 47 0.08 -16.89 6.90
CA GLY A 47 0.74 -17.97 7.66
C GLY A 47 0.68 -19.31 6.94
N LYS A 48 1.00 -20.41 7.68
CA LYS A 48 1.03 -21.78 7.11
C LYS A 48 -0.32 -22.20 6.52
N ASN A 49 -1.43 -21.80 7.15
CA ASN A 49 -2.79 -22.18 6.75
C ASN A 49 -3.40 -21.24 5.72
N ARG A 50 -2.71 -20.19 5.30
CA ARG A 50 -3.21 -19.16 4.39
C ARG A 50 -4.60 -18.67 4.81
N ASN A 51 -4.72 -18.28 6.09
CA ASN A 51 -5.97 -17.81 6.66
C ASN A 51 -6.44 -16.50 5.98
N SER A 52 -7.73 -16.40 5.68
CA SER A 52 -8.36 -15.22 5.07
C SER A 52 -9.51 -14.64 5.92
N ASN A 53 -9.77 -15.19 7.10
CA ASN A 53 -10.85 -14.74 7.96
C ASN A 53 -10.41 -13.56 8.84
N TRP A 54 -9.87 -12.52 8.21
CA TRP A 54 -9.42 -11.31 8.88
C TRP A 54 -9.41 -10.14 7.88
N ASP A 55 -9.28 -8.93 8.39
CA ASP A 55 -9.27 -7.70 7.63
C ASP A 55 -7.95 -6.97 7.90
N LEU A 56 -7.20 -6.64 6.84
CA LEU A 56 -5.92 -5.95 6.97
C LEU A 56 -6.09 -4.58 7.65
N ARG A 57 -7.19 -3.89 7.41
CA ARG A 57 -7.45 -2.57 8.01
C ARG A 57 -7.58 -2.65 9.53
N SER A 58 -8.29 -3.65 10.05
CA SER A 58 -8.39 -3.90 11.49
C SER A 58 -7.03 -4.22 12.08
N PHE A 59 -6.26 -5.09 11.42
CA PHE A 59 -4.91 -5.43 11.82
C PHE A 59 -3.97 -4.21 11.88
N LEU A 60 -4.12 -3.25 10.97
CA LEU A 60 -3.33 -2.03 10.94
C LEU A 60 -3.74 -1.01 12.00
N LYS A 61 -5.02 -0.96 12.37
CA LYS A 61 -5.49 -0.18 13.52
C LYS A 61 -4.85 -0.63 14.85
N ASP A 62 -4.47 -1.90 14.92
CA ASP A 62 -3.73 -2.46 16.04
C ASP A 62 -2.19 -2.32 15.90
N GLY A 63 -1.73 -1.53 14.92
CA GLY A 63 -0.31 -1.23 14.69
C GLY A 63 0.40 -2.21 13.75
N GLY A 64 -0.26 -3.29 13.34
CA GLY A 64 0.34 -4.27 12.42
C GLY A 64 1.56 -4.99 12.99
N ARG A 65 2.24 -5.80 12.16
CA ARG A 65 3.47 -6.49 12.53
C ARG A 65 4.69 -5.59 12.25
N ARG A 66 5.59 -5.45 13.20
CA ARG A 66 6.74 -4.55 13.16
C ARG A 66 7.55 -4.62 11.87
N GLN A 67 7.88 -5.82 11.39
CA GLN A 67 8.81 -6.00 10.27
C GLN A 67 8.42 -5.24 8.99
N THR A 68 7.13 -5.17 8.69
CA THR A 68 6.62 -4.45 7.51
C THR A 68 6.23 -3.02 7.87
N TRP A 69 5.55 -2.84 9.01
CA TRP A 69 4.79 -1.63 9.29
C TRP A 69 5.59 -0.56 10.03
N ASP A 70 6.73 -0.91 10.66
CA ASP A 70 7.68 0.09 11.19
C ASP A 70 8.18 0.99 10.06
N ASN A 71 8.62 0.42 8.93
CA ASN A 71 9.12 1.19 7.80
C ASN A 71 8.02 2.04 7.13
N ILE A 72 6.83 1.48 6.93
CA ILE A 72 5.70 2.25 6.38
C ILE A 72 5.32 3.41 7.31
N ALA A 73 5.32 3.19 8.63
CA ALA A 73 5.04 4.26 9.59
C ALA A 73 6.10 5.38 9.55
N ILE A 74 7.39 5.03 9.43
CA ILE A 74 8.47 6.02 9.24
C ILE A 74 8.26 6.81 7.95
N TRP A 75 7.98 6.13 6.83
CA TRP A 75 7.76 6.80 5.54
C TRP A 75 6.55 7.72 5.61
N GLN A 76 5.44 7.26 6.21
CA GLN A 76 4.24 8.08 6.37
C GLN A 76 4.49 9.29 7.26
N PHE A 77 5.24 9.13 8.35
CA PHE A 77 5.62 10.24 9.22
C PHE A 77 6.45 11.28 8.46
N GLY A 78 7.42 10.85 7.66
CA GLY A 78 8.21 11.75 6.80
C GLY A 78 7.34 12.50 5.79
N ILE A 79 6.39 11.81 5.14
CA ILE A 79 5.46 12.44 4.19
C ILE A 79 4.54 13.46 4.87
N ASN A 80 4.11 13.19 6.09
CA ASN A 80 3.27 14.11 6.86
C ASN A 80 4.03 15.36 7.36
N ASN A 81 5.37 15.32 7.34
CA ASN A 81 6.24 16.35 7.91
C ASN A 81 7.37 16.76 6.96
N LEU A 82 7.04 16.98 5.67
CA LEU A 82 8.01 17.29 4.61
C LEU A 82 8.86 18.56 4.86
N ASP A 83 8.36 19.47 5.68
CA ASP A 83 9.05 20.73 6.01
C ASP A 83 10.06 20.59 7.17
N HIS A 84 10.25 19.37 7.68
CA HIS A 84 11.16 19.12 8.81
C HIS A 84 12.26 18.14 8.40
N ASP A 85 13.47 18.44 8.84
CA ASP A 85 14.61 17.54 8.75
C ASP A 85 14.69 16.67 10.00
N PHE A 86 14.55 15.35 9.83
CA PHE A 86 14.63 14.39 10.94
C PHE A 86 15.90 13.58 10.87
N LYS A 87 16.53 13.36 12.01
CA LYS A 87 17.62 12.40 12.09
C LYS A 87 17.11 10.98 11.99
N TRP A 88 17.71 10.18 11.11
CA TRP A 88 17.29 8.79 10.87
C TRP A 88 17.19 7.94 12.16
N ASN A 89 18.15 8.11 13.09
CA ASN A 89 18.16 7.39 14.35
C ASN A 89 16.95 7.72 15.25
N GLU A 90 16.45 8.95 15.20
CA GLU A 90 15.24 9.36 15.93
C GLU A 90 14.00 8.70 15.34
N LEU A 91 13.90 8.66 14.00
CA LEU A 91 12.81 8.01 13.30
C LEU A 91 12.75 6.50 13.60
N ILE A 92 13.90 5.81 13.57
CA ILE A 92 13.99 4.38 13.92
C ILE A 92 13.60 4.15 15.39
N SER A 93 14.02 5.02 16.29
CA SER A 93 13.64 4.89 17.71
C SER A 93 12.14 4.99 17.90
N ASN A 94 11.51 5.98 17.26
CA ASN A 94 10.07 6.19 17.32
C ASN A 94 9.27 5.04 16.73
N SER A 95 9.76 4.42 15.65
CA SER A 95 9.05 3.31 14.99
C SER A 95 8.89 2.06 15.85
N LYS A 96 9.71 1.90 16.89
CA LYS A 96 9.60 0.79 17.84
C LYS A 96 8.38 0.95 18.77
N ASP A 97 7.85 2.15 18.91
CA ASP A 97 6.64 2.43 19.66
C ASP A 97 5.41 2.01 18.83
N GLU A 98 4.57 1.17 19.44
CA GLU A 98 3.31 0.72 18.84
C GLU A 98 2.34 1.87 18.64
N SER A 99 2.29 2.82 19.57
CA SER A 99 1.42 4.00 19.48
C SER A 99 1.81 4.89 18.30
N PHE A 100 3.11 5.09 18.06
CA PHE A 100 3.61 5.79 16.86
C PHE A 100 3.13 5.10 15.60
N ARG A 101 3.30 3.75 15.50
CA ARG A 101 2.83 3.01 14.30
C ARG A 101 1.34 3.16 14.09
N LYS A 102 0.52 2.96 15.11
CA LYS A 102 -0.94 3.11 15.03
C LYS A 102 -1.33 4.47 14.45
N ILE A 103 -0.79 5.55 15.01
CA ILE A 103 -1.08 6.92 14.57
C ILE A 103 -0.75 7.10 13.08
N GLN A 104 0.43 6.64 12.63
CA GLN A 104 0.83 6.82 11.24
C GLN A 104 0.03 5.94 10.28
N LEU A 105 -0.33 4.72 10.68
CA LEU A 105 -1.06 3.77 9.83
C LEU A 105 -2.57 4.06 9.74
N GLU A 106 -3.17 4.76 10.67
CA GLU A 106 -4.59 5.11 10.58
C GLU A 106 -4.92 6.00 9.38
N GLY A 107 -4.01 6.91 9.01
CA GLY A 107 -4.23 7.90 7.94
C GLY A 107 -3.91 7.41 6.52
N ILE A 108 -3.64 6.13 6.31
CA ILE A 108 -3.23 5.59 5.01
C ILE A 108 -4.28 4.70 4.35
N ALA A 109 -4.07 4.45 3.05
CA ALA A 109 -4.70 3.35 2.33
C ALA A 109 -3.65 2.29 1.94
N VAL A 110 -4.04 1.03 1.93
CA VAL A 110 -3.19 -0.10 1.51
C VAL A 110 -3.96 -0.98 0.53
N ILE A 111 -3.35 -1.29 -0.60
CA ILE A 111 -3.91 -2.24 -1.58
C ILE A 111 -2.89 -3.34 -1.83
N ASN A 112 -3.27 -4.59 -1.63
CA ASN A 112 -2.53 -5.74 -2.09
C ASN A 112 -2.97 -6.11 -3.51
N LEU A 113 -2.01 -6.30 -4.42
CA LEU A 113 -2.28 -6.66 -5.81
C LEU A 113 -2.94 -8.05 -5.92
N LYS A 114 -2.66 -8.93 -4.97
CA LYS A 114 -3.33 -10.22 -4.82
C LYS A 114 -4.10 -10.24 -3.49
N LYS A 115 -5.41 -10.37 -3.54
CA LYS A 115 -6.31 -10.36 -2.35
C LYS A 115 -6.30 -11.69 -1.58
N GLU A 116 -5.90 -12.76 -2.21
CA GLU A 116 -5.75 -14.04 -1.52
C GLU A 116 -4.43 -14.09 -0.73
N PRO A 117 -4.44 -14.61 0.50
CA PRO A 117 -3.25 -14.65 1.32
C PRO A 117 -2.18 -15.59 0.74
N GLY A 118 -0.94 -15.13 0.77
CA GLY A 118 0.23 -15.89 0.38
C GLY A 118 0.94 -16.56 1.55
N GLY A 119 2.15 -17.02 1.29
CA GLY A 119 3.06 -17.56 2.28
C GLY A 119 4.08 -16.53 2.77
N HIS A 120 5.19 -17.04 3.33
CA HIS A 120 6.28 -16.20 3.82
C HIS A 120 7.01 -15.45 2.69
N THR A 121 7.12 -16.09 1.52
CA THR A 121 7.74 -15.50 0.32
C THR A 121 6.71 -15.40 -0.80
N ALA A 122 6.53 -14.21 -1.36
CA ALA A 122 5.61 -13.98 -2.46
C ALA A 122 6.11 -14.65 -3.75
N ASN A 123 5.23 -15.38 -4.43
CA ASN A 123 5.49 -15.94 -5.74
C ASN A 123 5.21 -14.89 -6.81
N SER A 124 6.27 -14.37 -7.46
CA SER A 124 6.17 -13.29 -8.43
C SER A 124 5.25 -13.61 -9.62
N LYS A 125 5.21 -14.86 -10.09
CA LYS A 125 4.32 -15.30 -11.17
C LYS A 125 2.86 -15.25 -10.73
N LEU A 126 2.55 -15.73 -9.52
CA LEU A 126 1.20 -15.66 -8.98
C LEU A 126 0.75 -14.20 -8.78
N ILE A 127 1.62 -13.33 -8.26
CA ILE A 127 1.30 -11.89 -8.11
C ILE A 127 1.00 -11.27 -9.47
N TRP A 128 1.81 -11.60 -10.50
CA TRP A 128 1.58 -11.15 -11.87
C TRP A 128 0.20 -11.59 -12.38
N ASP A 129 -0.10 -12.89 -12.30
CA ASP A 129 -1.35 -13.46 -12.82
C ASP A 129 -2.59 -12.89 -12.11
N TYR A 130 -2.53 -12.76 -10.77
CA TYR A 130 -3.62 -12.17 -9.99
C TYR A 130 -3.81 -10.69 -10.28
N SER A 131 -2.76 -9.90 -10.29
CA SER A 131 -2.85 -8.47 -10.57
C SER A 131 -3.35 -8.17 -11.98
N TRP A 132 -3.02 -9.02 -12.97
CA TRP A 132 -3.58 -8.93 -14.31
C TRP A 132 -5.07 -9.28 -14.36
N LYS A 133 -5.46 -10.40 -13.75
CA LYS A 133 -6.86 -10.85 -13.72
C LYS A 133 -7.77 -9.87 -12.96
N ASP A 134 -7.26 -9.25 -11.92
CA ASP A 134 -7.99 -8.36 -11.03
C ASP A 134 -7.77 -6.87 -11.33
N ARG A 135 -7.09 -6.54 -12.44
CA ARG A 135 -6.66 -5.16 -12.73
C ARG A 135 -7.80 -4.14 -12.71
N GLU A 136 -8.98 -4.48 -13.20
CA GLU A 136 -10.11 -3.55 -13.23
C GLU A 136 -10.67 -3.28 -11.82
N PHE A 137 -10.69 -4.30 -10.95
CA PHE A 137 -11.06 -4.12 -9.54
C PHE A 137 -10.03 -3.27 -8.78
N ILE A 138 -8.73 -3.49 -9.05
CA ILE A 138 -7.65 -2.69 -8.44
C ILE A 138 -7.74 -1.23 -8.89
N LYS A 139 -7.97 -0.97 -10.18
CA LYS A 139 -8.18 0.38 -10.72
C LYS A 139 -9.39 1.06 -10.08
N GLU A 140 -10.51 0.36 -9.97
CA GLU A 140 -11.72 0.87 -9.33
C GLU A 140 -11.45 1.20 -7.86
N GLN A 141 -10.72 0.34 -7.13
CA GLN A 141 -10.34 0.58 -5.74
C GLN A 141 -9.47 1.85 -5.60
N ILE A 142 -8.45 2.02 -6.44
CA ILE A 142 -7.61 3.23 -6.48
C ILE A 142 -8.45 4.47 -6.77
N SER A 143 -9.35 4.38 -7.75
CA SER A 143 -10.26 5.48 -8.13
C SER A 143 -11.20 5.91 -7.00
N ILE A 144 -11.66 4.96 -6.18
CA ILE A 144 -12.50 5.25 -4.99
C ILE A 144 -11.72 6.06 -3.97
N TYR A 145 -10.43 5.73 -3.75
CA TYR A 145 -9.59 6.36 -2.71
C TYR A 145 -9.02 7.71 -3.12
N LYS A 146 -8.82 7.94 -4.41
CA LYS A 146 -8.26 9.18 -4.97
C LYS A 146 -6.96 9.61 -4.25
N PRO A 147 -5.93 8.75 -4.21
CA PRO A 147 -4.68 9.08 -3.54
C PRO A 147 -3.93 10.20 -4.29
N GLU A 148 -3.27 11.08 -3.54
CA GLU A 148 -2.34 12.09 -4.08
C GLU A 148 -0.94 11.50 -4.27
N ILE A 149 -0.57 10.52 -3.43
CA ILE A 149 0.70 9.81 -3.51
C ILE A 149 0.44 8.30 -3.51
N ILE A 150 1.05 7.60 -4.46
CA ILE A 150 1.01 6.14 -4.56
C ILE A 150 2.43 5.60 -4.42
N ILE A 151 2.69 4.81 -3.40
CA ILE A 151 3.98 4.15 -3.18
C ILE A 151 3.87 2.69 -3.58
N CYS A 152 4.57 2.33 -4.67
CA CYS A 152 4.64 0.98 -5.19
C CYS A 152 5.73 0.19 -4.44
N CYS A 153 5.35 -0.57 -3.43
CA CYS A 153 6.24 -1.33 -2.56
C CYS A 153 6.76 -2.62 -3.25
N GLY A 154 7.74 -2.46 -4.14
CA GLY A 154 8.27 -3.53 -5.00
C GLY A 154 7.25 -4.01 -6.05
N THR A 155 6.31 -3.14 -6.43
CA THR A 155 5.21 -3.43 -7.36
C THR A 155 5.20 -2.53 -8.59
N GLY A 156 6.09 -1.53 -8.70
CA GLY A 156 6.06 -0.51 -9.75
C GLY A 156 6.05 -1.06 -11.17
N LYS A 157 6.85 -2.11 -11.47
CA LYS A 157 6.82 -2.78 -12.78
C LYS A 157 5.46 -3.39 -13.12
N LEU A 158 4.77 -3.98 -12.13
CA LEU A 158 3.43 -4.56 -12.30
C LEU A 158 2.39 -3.46 -12.53
N VAL A 159 2.48 -2.39 -11.72
CA VAL A 159 1.59 -1.23 -11.81
C VAL A 159 1.63 -0.63 -13.23
N GLN A 160 2.83 -0.41 -13.77
CA GLN A 160 3.02 0.11 -15.12
C GLN A 160 2.57 -0.89 -16.20
N LYS A 161 3.02 -2.15 -16.12
CA LYS A 161 2.75 -3.18 -17.14
C LYS A 161 1.26 -3.53 -17.25
N HIS A 162 0.54 -3.53 -16.13
CA HIS A 162 -0.89 -3.84 -16.10
C HIS A 162 -1.77 -2.60 -16.21
N GLY A 163 -1.17 -1.40 -16.33
CA GLY A 163 -1.89 -0.14 -16.44
C GLY A 163 -2.81 0.11 -15.24
N LEU A 164 -2.35 -0.24 -14.03
CA LEU A 164 -3.16 -0.06 -12.81
C LEU A 164 -3.34 1.40 -12.44
N VAL A 165 -2.40 2.23 -12.86
CA VAL A 165 -2.46 3.69 -12.87
C VAL A 165 -1.96 4.19 -14.22
N GLU A 166 -2.34 5.40 -14.59
CA GLU A 166 -1.99 6.01 -15.89
C GLU A 166 -0.51 6.44 -15.92
N ILE A 167 0.38 5.54 -16.31
CA ILE A 167 1.80 5.82 -16.55
C ILE A 167 2.06 5.73 -18.06
N PHE A 168 1.99 6.86 -18.75
CA PHE A 168 2.12 6.93 -20.21
C PHE A 168 3.55 7.18 -20.70
N ALA A 169 4.50 7.44 -19.79
CA ALA A 169 5.88 7.76 -20.12
C ALA A 169 6.87 6.94 -19.28
N LYS A 170 8.15 7.17 -19.54
CA LYS A 170 9.21 6.57 -18.71
C LYS A 170 9.20 7.15 -17.30
N TRP A 171 9.59 6.34 -16.33
CA TRP A 171 9.86 6.80 -14.98
C TRP A 171 10.91 7.91 -15.00
N GLN A 172 10.68 8.94 -14.21
CA GLN A 172 11.66 9.96 -13.90
C GLN A 172 12.53 9.47 -12.73
N MET A 173 13.74 10.03 -12.61
CA MET A 173 14.66 9.70 -11.54
C MET A 173 14.89 10.94 -10.67
N SER A 174 14.71 10.79 -9.36
CA SER A 174 15.09 11.83 -8.41
C SER A 174 16.60 11.91 -8.23
N SER A 175 17.11 12.98 -7.62
CA SER A 175 18.53 13.12 -7.26
C SER A 175 19.03 12.02 -6.31
N TYR A 176 18.14 11.35 -5.61
CA TYR A 176 18.44 10.23 -4.70
C TYR A 176 18.26 8.85 -5.34
N GLY A 177 18.10 8.77 -6.66
CA GLY A 177 17.97 7.50 -7.38
C GLY A 177 16.60 6.82 -7.23
N ILE A 178 15.56 7.55 -6.80
CA ILE A 178 14.21 7.00 -6.67
C ILE A 178 13.42 7.29 -7.94
N GLU A 179 12.86 6.26 -8.54
CA GLU A 179 11.98 6.36 -9.70
C GLU A 179 10.60 6.90 -9.29
N PHE A 180 10.11 7.89 -10.02
CA PHE A 180 8.78 8.45 -9.81
C PHE A 180 8.10 8.84 -11.12
N TYR A 181 6.79 9.05 -11.07
CA TYR A 181 5.99 9.55 -12.17
C TYR A 181 4.92 10.51 -11.64
N ILE A 182 4.70 11.62 -12.34
CA ILE A 182 3.63 12.57 -12.03
C ILE A 182 2.53 12.38 -13.07
N THR A 183 1.33 12.05 -12.61
CA THR A 183 0.15 11.84 -13.46
C THR A 183 -0.42 13.18 -13.95
N ARG A 184 -1.39 13.15 -14.88
CA ARG A 184 -2.05 14.36 -15.40
C ARG A 184 -2.83 15.11 -14.34
N ASP A 185 -3.41 14.40 -13.38
CA ASP A 185 -4.13 14.95 -12.22
C ASP A 185 -3.22 15.34 -11.06
N LYS A 186 -1.88 15.33 -11.30
CA LYS A 186 -0.81 15.69 -10.37
C LYS A 186 -0.61 14.74 -9.19
N SER A 187 -1.17 13.54 -9.23
CA SER A 187 -0.80 12.48 -8.28
C SER A 187 0.64 12.02 -8.54
N ILE A 188 1.37 11.70 -7.48
CA ILE A 188 2.76 11.24 -7.56
C ILE A 188 2.79 9.73 -7.35
N ILE A 189 3.38 9.00 -8.30
CA ILE A 189 3.59 7.56 -8.18
C ILE A 189 5.08 7.32 -7.95
N ILE A 190 5.44 6.62 -6.88
CA ILE A 190 6.81 6.34 -6.48
C ILE A 190 7.06 4.85 -6.60
N ASN A 191 8.07 4.46 -7.39
CA ASN A 191 8.55 3.07 -7.41
C ASN A 191 9.60 2.89 -6.32
N TYR A 192 9.21 2.19 -5.26
CA TYR A 192 10.06 2.01 -4.09
C TYR A 192 10.20 0.53 -3.71
N CYS A 193 11.15 0.23 -2.82
CA CYS A 193 11.40 -1.13 -2.38
C CYS A 193 10.25 -1.69 -1.53
N HIS A 194 10.24 -3.02 -1.35
CA HIS A 194 9.34 -3.64 -0.36
C HIS A 194 9.73 -3.20 1.05
N PRO A 195 8.77 -2.97 1.98
CA PRO A 195 9.09 -2.49 3.33
C PRO A 195 10.01 -3.42 4.14
N GLU A 196 10.03 -4.72 3.82
CA GLU A 196 10.93 -5.69 4.43
C GLU A 196 12.23 -5.91 3.60
N ALA A 197 12.45 -5.14 2.54
CA ALA A 197 13.70 -5.26 1.79
C ALA A 197 14.89 -4.85 2.68
N ARG A 198 15.90 -5.70 2.72
CA ARG A 198 17.20 -5.31 3.29
C ARG A 198 17.91 -4.48 2.21
N ILE A 199 18.20 -3.25 2.55
CA ILE A 199 19.06 -2.37 1.73
C ILE A 199 20.42 -2.48 2.39
N ASP A 200 21.35 -3.17 1.73
CA ASP A 200 22.74 -3.27 2.12
C ASP A 200 23.45 -1.93 1.82
#